data_6ce8c13138416343065ff3c41a9cbb11
#
_entry.id   6ce8c13138416343065ff3c41a9cbb11
#
_cell.length_a   1.000
_cell.length_b   1.000
_cell.length_c   1.000
_cell.angle_alpha   90.00
_cell.angle_beta   90.00
_cell.angle_gamma   90.00
#
_symmetry.space_group_name_H-M   'P 1'
#
loop_
_entity.id
_entity.type
_entity.pdbx_description
1 polymer ?
#
loop_
_entity_poly.entity_id
_entity_poly.type
_entity_poly.pdbx_seq_one_letter_code
_entity_poly.pdbx_strand_id
1 'polypeptide(L)'
;MKDYVVLVNSEDQDIGEMEKMQAHQEGVLHRAFSVFLFNSNGDTLLQKRASSKYHSPNLWTNSCCSHPRKDEGVVDAANRRLGEELGIPMGLKLNLEKSFSFTYRAELDNGLIEHELDHVLKGFIDDYNFSFNKEEVEEVRWVSMKELTLGIKEFPERYTEWFKIILNEYLNYFSL
;
A
#
# COMPACT_ATOMS: atom_id res chain seq x y z
N MET A 1 -19.33 -8.74 4.12
CA MET A 1 -18.93 -8.42 5.54
C MET A 1 -18.42 -6.99 5.49
N LYS A 2 -18.74 -6.12 6.44
CA LYS A 2 -18.21 -4.75 6.46
C LYS A 2 -16.76 -4.77 6.91
N ASP A 3 -15.90 -4.03 6.20
CA ASP A 3 -14.49 -3.85 6.57
C ASP A 3 -14.38 -2.66 7.51
N TYR A 4 -13.60 -2.79 8.57
CA TYR A 4 -13.32 -1.75 9.55
C TYR A 4 -11.84 -1.35 9.49
N VAL A 5 -11.56 -0.08 9.76
CA VAL A 5 -10.23 0.49 9.92
C VAL A 5 -10.01 0.96 11.34
N VAL A 6 -8.78 0.90 11.81
CA VAL A 6 -8.39 1.36 13.14
C VAL A 6 -8.16 2.88 13.10
N LEU A 7 -8.98 3.63 13.84
CA LEU A 7 -8.79 5.06 13.99
C LEU A 7 -7.62 5.34 14.92
N VAL A 8 -6.79 6.32 14.56
CA VAL A 8 -5.62 6.69 15.35
C VAL A 8 -5.53 8.20 15.55
N ASN A 9 -4.78 8.61 16.58
CA ASN A 9 -4.35 9.99 16.74
C ASN A 9 -2.99 10.21 16.03
N SER A 10 -2.45 11.43 16.11
CA SER A 10 -1.16 11.80 15.50
C SER A 10 0.05 11.03 16.07
N GLU A 11 -0.11 10.37 17.20
CA GLU A 11 0.91 9.57 17.89
C GLU A 11 0.76 8.06 17.61
N ASP A 12 -0.11 7.69 16.62
CA ASP A 12 -0.41 6.30 16.25
C ASP A 12 -1.05 5.48 17.38
N GLN A 13 -1.74 6.13 18.31
CA GLN A 13 -2.49 5.45 19.36
C GLN A 13 -3.91 5.13 18.87
N ASP A 14 -4.38 3.94 19.14
CA ASP A 14 -5.74 3.50 18.81
C ASP A 14 -6.78 4.32 19.58
N ILE A 15 -7.71 4.95 18.86
CA ILE A 15 -8.81 5.73 19.43
C ILE A 15 -10.20 5.20 19.08
N GLY A 16 -10.27 4.11 18.32
CA GLY A 16 -11.51 3.47 17.95
C GLY A 16 -11.45 2.73 16.62
N GLU A 17 -12.61 2.36 16.11
CA GLU A 17 -12.78 1.75 14.79
C GLU A 17 -13.92 2.43 14.05
N MET A 18 -13.83 2.45 12.73
CA MET A 18 -14.89 2.94 11.85
C MET A 18 -15.02 2.02 10.64
N GLU A 19 -16.22 1.92 10.09
CA GLU A 19 -16.43 1.25 8.81
C GLU A 19 -15.60 1.95 7.73
N LYS A 20 -14.87 1.19 6.94
CA LYS A 20 -13.86 1.69 6.01
C LYS A 20 -14.39 2.74 5.04
N MET A 21 -15.55 2.48 4.41
CA MET A 21 -16.14 3.46 3.48
C MET A 21 -16.55 4.74 4.19
N GLN A 22 -17.08 4.66 5.40
CA GLN A 22 -17.42 5.82 6.21
C GLN A 22 -16.17 6.63 6.56
N ALA A 23 -15.09 5.97 6.97
CA ALA A 23 -13.81 6.65 7.26
C ALA A 23 -13.28 7.43 6.06
N HIS A 24 -13.38 6.88 4.83
CA HIS A 24 -12.98 7.56 3.60
C HIS A 24 -13.97 8.66 3.19
N GLN A 25 -15.26 8.52 3.45
CA GLN A 25 -16.25 9.57 3.19
C GLN A 25 -16.07 10.79 4.11
N GLU A 26 -15.76 10.54 5.37
CA GLU A 26 -15.58 11.58 6.39
C GLU A 26 -14.14 12.10 6.47
N GLY A 27 -13.18 11.42 5.84
CA GLY A 27 -11.76 11.76 5.89
C GLY A 27 -11.15 11.65 7.29
N VAL A 28 -11.57 10.63 8.06
CA VAL A 28 -11.08 10.41 9.43
C VAL A 28 -9.71 9.73 9.40
N LEU A 29 -8.78 10.20 10.26
CA LEU A 29 -7.44 9.63 10.34
C LEU A 29 -7.49 8.19 10.82
N HIS A 30 -6.90 7.28 10.05
CA HIS A 30 -6.86 5.86 10.35
C HIS A 30 -5.52 5.24 9.96
N ARG A 31 -5.20 4.07 10.53
CA ARG A 31 -3.94 3.37 10.31
C ARG A 31 -3.97 2.61 8.99
N ALA A 32 -2.89 2.76 8.23
CA ALA A 32 -2.65 2.06 6.99
C ALA A 32 -1.23 1.51 6.92
N PHE A 33 -0.95 0.73 5.88
CA PHE A 33 0.40 0.34 5.53
C PHE A 33 0.60 0.26 4.02
N SER A 34 1.83 0.55 3.60
CA SER A 34 2.33 0.39 2.24
C SER A 34 3.52 -0.55 2.22
N VAL A 35 3.48 -1.61 1.40
CA VAL A 35 4.57 -2.57 1.25
C VAL A 35 5.30 -2.33 -0.06
N PHE A 36 6.63 -2.31 0.01
CA PHE A 36 7.53 -2.33 -1.13
C PHE A 36 8.32 -3.64 -1.10
N LEU A 37 8.11 -4.48 -2.11
CA LEU A 37 8.91 -5.69 -2.32
C LEU A 37 10.00 -5.39 -3.35
N PHE A 38 11.21 -5.78 -3.01
CA PHE A 38 12.39 -5.65 -3.87
C PHE A 38 12.92 -7.03 -4.25
N ASN A 39 13.52 -7.13 -5.43
CA ASN A 39 14.27 -8.31 -5.84
C ASN A 39 15.79 -8.09 -5.65
N SER A 40 16.58 -9.11 -5.94
CA SER A 40 18.05 -9.06 -5.84
C SER A 40 18.70 -8.08 -6.83
N ASN A 41 17.98 -7.64 -7.87
CA ASN A 41 18.47 -6.61 -8.81
C ASN A 41 18.19 -5.18 -8.30
N GLY A 42 17.47 -5.03 -7.16
CA GLY A 42 17.03 -3.73 -6.64
C GLY A 42 15.79 -3.16 -7.35
N ASP A 43 15.11 -3.95 -8.19
CA ASP A 43 13.82 -3.56 -8.76
C ASP A 43 12.72 -3.70 -7.72
N THR A 44 11.70 -2.84 -7.78
CA THR A 44 10.52 -2.93 -6.93
C THR A 44 9.34 -3.54 -7.68
N LEU A 45 8.55 -4.36 -6.98
CA LEU A 45 7.32 -4.92 -7.52
C LEU A 45 6.19 -3.89 -7.44
N LEU A 46 5.65 -3.51 -8.58
CA LEU A 46 4.44 -2.71 -8.68
C LEU A 46 3.22 -3.60 -8.90
N GLN A 47 2.08 -3.17 -8.40
CA GLN A 47 0.78 -3.69 -8.79
C GLN A 47 -0.05 -2.61 -9.50
N LYS A 48 -0.81 -3.03 -10.50
CA LYS A 48 -1.88 -2.24 -11.09
C LYS A 48 -3.19 -2.63 -10.42
N ARG A 49 -3.87 -1.66 -9.83
CA ARG A 49 -5.13 -1.89 -9.11
C ARG A 49 -6.21 -2.41 -10.06
N ALA A 50 -7.03 -3.35 -9.61
CA ALA A 50 -8.14 -3.86 -10.40
C ALA A 50 -9.11 -2.74 -10.81
N SER A 51 -9.74 -2.87 -11.96
CA SER A 51 -10.73 -1.92 -12.48
C SER A 51 -12.00 -1.82 -11.61
N SER A 52 -12.26 -2.83 -10.79
CA SER A 52 -13.39 -2.90 -9.85
C SER A 52 -13.17 -2.17 -8.52
N LYS A 53 -11.98 -1.61 -8.29
CA LYS A 53 -11.69 -0.90 -7.02
C LYS A 53 -12.53 0.37 -6.89
N TYR A 54 -13.05 0.63 -5.70
CA TYR A 54 -13.94 1.74 -5.39
C TYR A 54 -13.27 3.14 -5.48
N HIS A 55 -11.94 3.22 -5.41
CA HIS A 55 -11.13 4.40 -5.72
C HIS A 55 -9.84 4.01 -6.45
N SER A 56 -9.27 4.96 -7.18
CA SER A 56 -8.01 4.81 -7.91
C SER A 56 -7.92 3.51 -8.75
N PRO A 57 -9.00 3.10 -9.47
CA PRO A 57 -8.98 1.91 -10.31
C PRO A 57 -7.96 2.08 -11.44
N ASN A 58 -7.37 0.97 -11.88
CA ASN A 58 -6.39 0.93 -13.00
C ASN A 58 -5.10 1.74 -12.78
N LEU A 59 -4.85 2.29 -11.59
CA LEU A 59 -3.61 2.99 -11.29
C LEU A 59 -2.53 2.02 -10.80
N TRP A 60 -1.29 2.36 -11.11
CA TRP A 60 -0.11 1.71 -10.57
C TRP A 60 0.18 2.18 -9.16
N THR A 61 0.64 1.26 -8.32
CA THR A 61 1.02 1.52 -6.95
C THR A 61 2.16 0.59 -6.50
N ASN A 62 2.63 0.74 -5.28
CA ASN A 62 3.57 -0.18 -4.63
C ASN A 62 3.00 -1.60 -4.51
N SER A 63 3.76 -2.53 -3.96
CA SER A 63 3.42 -3.96 -4.00
C SER A 63 2.10 -4.31 -3.31
N CYS A 64 1.76 -3.64 -2.22
CA CYS A 64 0.49 -3.82 -1.51
C CYS A 64 0.21 -2.61 -0.61
N CYS A 65 -1.05 -2.17 -0.55
CA CYS A 65 -1.52 -1.12 0.37
C CYS A 65 -2.83 -1.59 1.01
N SER A 66 -2.93 -1.50 2.33
CA SER A 66 -4.15 -1.88 3.04
C SER A 66 -4.15 -1.39 4.49
N HIS A 67 -5.05 -1.94 5.27
CA HIS A 67 -5.26 -1.57 6.65
C HIS A 67 -5.11 -2.78 7.57
N PRO A 68 -4.48 -2.64 8.75
CA PRO A 68 -4.54 -3.66 9.78
C PRO A 68 -5.95 -3.74 10.37
N ARG A 69 -6.33 -4.91 10.84
CA ARG A 69 -7.53 -5.12 11.64
C ARG A 69 -7.25 -4.70 13.08
N LYS A 70 -8.30 -4.54 13.87
CA LYS A 70 -8.15 -4.32 15.31
C LYS A 70 -7.27 -5.41 15.94
N ASP A 71 -6.39 -5.01 16.80
CA ASP A 71 -5.45 -5.89 17.52
C ASP A 71 -4.48 -6.68 16.59
N GLU A 72 -4.45 -6.37 15.28
CA GLU A 72 -3.54 -6.97 14.31
C GLU A 72 -2.28 -6.09 14.15
N GLY A 73 -1.11 -6.69 14.30
CA GLY A 73 0.16 -6.00 14.03
C GLY A 73 0.30 -5.64 12.55
N VAL A 74 0.89 -4.47 12.27
CA VAL A 74 1.04 -3.96 10.89
C VAL A 74 1.78 -4.95 9.98
N VAL A 75 2.84 -5.61 10.49
CA VAL A 75 3.61 -6.61 9.73
C VAL A 75 2.79 -7.87 9.45
N ASP A 76 1.98 -8.32 10.42
CA ASP A 76 1.11 -9.48 10.24
C ASP A 76 -0.01 -9.17 9.24
N ALA A 77 -0.62 -7.98 9.34
CA ALA A 77 -1.58 -7.48 8.36
C ALA A 77 -1.00 -7.41 6.94
N ALA A 78 0.22 -6.90 6.81
CA ALA A 78 0.92 -6.82 5.52
C ALA A 78 1.16 -8.21 4.93
N ASN A 79 1.68 -9.18 5.71
CA ASN A 79 1.86 -10.56 5.24
C ASN A 79 0.53 -11.22 4.84
N ARG A 80 -0.55 -10.98 5.61
CA ARG A 80 -1.89 -11.47 5.27
C ARG A 80 -2.36 -10.90 3.93
N ARG A 81 -2.26 -9.59 3.74
CA ARG A 81 -2.72 -8.93 2.51
C ARG A 81 -1.87 -9.27 1.28
N LEU A 82 -0.56 -9.45 1.44
CA LEU A 82 0.29 -9.97 0.37
C LEU A 82 -0.17 -11.37 -0.09
N GLY A 83 -0.63 -12.21 0.85
CA GLY A 83 -1.26 -13.49 0.52
C GLY A 83 -2.58 -13.33 -0.22
N GLU A 84 -3.46 -12.47 0.27
CA GLU A 84 -4.81 -12.24 -0.29
C GLU A 84 -4.76 -11.57 -1.67
N GLU A 85 -3.84 -10.63 -1.91
CA GLU A 85 -3.73 -9.86 -3.15
C GLU A 85 -2.80 -10.51 -4.19
N LEU A 86 -1.58 -10.91 -3.76
CA LEU A 86 -0.53 -11.39 -4.66
C LEU A 86 -0.35 -12.91 -4.65
N GLY A 87 -1.10 -13.62 -3.81
CA GLY A 87 -1.02 -15.09 -3.71
C GLY A 87 0.26 -15.59 -3.05
N ILE A 88 0.97 -14.74 -2.29
CA ILE A 88 2.15 -15.16 -1.53
C ILE A 88 1.68 -16.04 -0.36
N PRO A 89 2.08 -17.32 -0.27
CA PRO A 89 1.55 -18.21 0.76
C PRO A 89 1.88 -17.70 2.16
N MET A 90 0.91 -17.74 3.08
CA MET A 90 1.13 -17.34 4.48
C MET A 90 2.24 -18.14 5.18
N GLY A 91 2.54 -19.36 4.70
CA GLY A 91 3.67 -20.15 5.16
C GLY A 91 5.04 -19.59 4.75
N LEU A 92 5.08 -18.76 3.69
CA LEU A 92 6.25 -17.98 3.30
C LEU A 92 6.15 -16.58 3.95
N LYS A 93 6.27 -16.53 5.27
CA LYS A 93 6.25 -15.27 6.00
C LYS A 93 7.46 -14.43 5.59
N LEU A 94 7.22 -13.36 4.81
CA LEU A 94 8.29 -12.47 4.40
C LEU A 94 8.79 -11.67 5.62
N ASN A 95 10.09 -11.47 5.68
CA ASN A 95 10.69 -10.59 6.65
C ASN A 95 10.47 -9.14 6.19
N LEU A 96 9.38 -8.55 6.67
CA LEU A 96 9.04 -7.16 6.38
C LEU A 96 9.60 -6.25 7.45
N GLU A 97 10.38 -5.27 7.04
CA GLU A 97 10.98 -4.27 7.93
C GLU A 97 10.27 -2.93 7.77
N LYS A 98 9.94 -2.29 8.89
CA LYS A 98 9.41 -0.92 8.88
C LYS A 98 10.51 0.06 8.50
N SER A 99 10.32 0.79 7.40
CA SER A 99 11.24 1.83 6.95
C SER A 99 10.96 3.16 7.63
N PHE A 100 9.71 3.62 7.57
CA PHE A 100 9.24 4.86 8.20
C PHE A 100 7.71 4.85 8.32
N SER A 101 7.16 5.90 8.89
CA SER A 101 5.71 6.20 8.80
C SER A 101 5.51 7.68 8.55
N PHE A 102 4.41 8.02 7.90
CA PHE A 102 4.02 9.39 7.60
C PHE A 102 2.51 9.51 7.63
N THR A 103 2.03 10.74 7.80
CA THR A 103 0.59 11.03 7.69
C THR A 103 0.34 11.84 6.44
N TYR A 104 -0.67 11.48 5.70
CA TYR A 104 -1.10 12.23 4.52
C TYR A 104 -2.62 12.34 4.45
N ARG A 105 -3.08 13.32 3.68
CA ARG A 105 -4.48 13.50 3.34
C ARG A 105 -4.58 13.80 1.84
N ALA A 106 -5.35 13.00 1.13
CA ALA A 106 -5.56 13.15 -0.31
C ALA A 106 -7.05 13.04 -0.65
N GLU A 107 -7.52 13.93 -1.51
CA GLU A 107 -8.84 13.83 -2.10
C GLU A 107 -8.76 12.90 -3.31
N LEU A 108 -9.66 11.92 -3.35
CA LEU A 108 -9.71 10.90 -4.38
C LEU A 108 -10.94 11.06 -5.27
N ASP A 109 -11.06 10.16 -6.24
CA ASP A 109 -12.27 10.05 -7.05
C ASP A 109 -13.49 9.78 -6.18
N ASN A 110 -14.68 10.17 -6.69
CA ASN A 110 -15.97 9.93 -6.05
C ASN A 110 -16.18 10.64 -4.69
N GLY A 111 -15.40 11.69 -4.41
CA GLY A 111 -15.51 12.46 -3.17
C GLY A 111 -15.00 11.72 -1.93
N LEU A 112 -14.20 10.69 -2.13
CA LEU A 112 -13.52 9.97 -1.05
C LEU A 112 -12.24 10.71 -0.64
N ILE A 113 -11.85 10.54 0.61
CA ILE A 113 -10.68 11.15 1.20
C ILE A 113 -9.85 10.05 1.88
N GLU A 114 -8.62 9.90 1.46
CA GLU A 114 -7.63 9.18 2.26
C GLU A 114 -7.01 10.12 3.28
N HIS A 115 -7.13 9.76 4.54
CA HIS A 115 -6.44 10.44 5.64
C HIS A 115 -5.82 9.34 6.50
N GLU A 116 -4.57 9.04 6.23
CA GLU A 116 -3.91 7.85 6.74
C GLU A 116 -2.63 8.17 7.47
N LEU A 117 -2.40 7.48 8.58
CA LEU A 117 -1.09 7.27 9.16
C LEU A 117 -0.55 5.97 8.56
N ASP A 118 0.30 6.11 7.54
CA ASP A 118 0.80 5.01 6.72
C ASP A 118 2.16 4.52 7.23
N HIS A 119 2.24 3.21 7.52
CA HIS A 119 3.47 2.51 7.85
C HIS A 119 4.09 1.92 6.59
N VAL A 120 5.21 2.46 6.15
CA VAL A 120 5.92 1.95 4.98
C VAL A 120 6.85 0.81 5.38
N LEU A 121 6.61 -0.35 4.78
CA LEU A 121 7.35 -1.58 4.98
C LEU A 121 8.14 -1.95 3.73
N LYS A 122 9.34 -2.50 3.90
CA LYS A 122 10.12 -3.10 2.82
C LYS A 122 10.36 -4.59 3.08
N GLY A 123 10.41 -5.36 2.01
CA GLY A 123 10.76 -6.77 2.05
C GLY A 123 11.44 -7.20 0.77
N PHE A 124 11.99 -8.42 0.77
CA PHE A 124 12.69 -8.97 -0.38
C PHE A 124 12.06 -10.29 -0.81
N ILE A 125 11.90 -10.48 -2.12
CA ILE A 125 11.43 -11.70 -2.73
C ILE A 125 12.00 -11.81 -4.15
N ASP A 126 12.60 -12.95 -4.46
CA ASP A 126 13.08 -13.27 -5.81
C ASP A 126 12.23 -14.37 -6.45
N ASP A 127 12.18 -14.37 -7.78
CA ASP A 127 11.67 -15.45 -8.65
C ASP A 127 10.31 -16.04 -8.22
N TYR A 128 9.42 -15.21 -7.70
CA TYR A 128 8.09 -15.65 -7.30
C TYR A 128 7.10 -15.54 -8.47
N ASN A 129 6.39 -16.62 -8.73
CA ASN A 129 5.29 -16.63 -9.70
C ASN A 129 3.97 -16.22 -9.02
N PHE A 130 3.63 -14.94 -9.11
CA PHE A 130 2.46 -14.37 -8.45
C PHE A 130 1.14 -14.90 -9.03
N SER A 131 0.34 -15.54 -8.17
CA SER A 131 -1.04 -15.93 -8.48
C SER A 131 -1.99 -14.92 -7.84
N PHE A 132 -2.01 -13.69 -8.36
CA PHE A 132 -2.73 -12.59 -7.76
C PHE A 132 -4.26 -12.67 -7.95
N ASN A 133 -4.98 -12.13 -6.98
CA ASN A 133 -6.44 -12.04 -6.99
C ASN A 133 -6.90 -10.95 -7.97
N LYS A 134 -7.61 -11.34 -9.02
CA LYS A 134 -8.11 -10.44 -10.08
C LYS A 134 -9.13 -9.40 -9.60
N GLU A 135 -9.76 -9.59 -8.45
CA GLU A 135 -10.65 -8.59 -7.84
C GLU A 135 -9.87 -7.46 -7.17
N GLU A 136 -8.59 -7.70 -6.84
CA GLU A 136 -7.71 -6.74 -6.17
C GLU A 136 -6.66 -6.16 -7.14
N VAL A 137 -6.06 -7.01 -7.97
CA VAL A 137 -4.89 -6.71 -8.79
C VAL A 137 -5.12 -7.09 -10.25
N GLU A 138 -4.95 -6.15 -11.16
CA GLU A 138 -5.05 -6.37 -12.60
C GLU A 138 -3.76 -6.95 -13.18
N GLU A 139 -2.62 -6.38 -12.77
CA GLU A 139 -1.30 -6.69 -13.31
C GLU A 139 -0.22 -6.44 -12.25
N VAL A 140 0.90 -7.16 -12.33
CA VAL A 140 2.11 -6.90 -11.55
C VAL A 140 3.31 -6.83 -12.46
N ARG A 141 4.31 -6.00 -12.11
CA ARG A 141 5.59 -5.95 -12.82
C ARG A 141 6.73 -5.48 -11.92
N TRP A 142 7.91 -5.97 -12.21
CA TRP A 142 9.16 -5.46 -11.65
C TRP A 142 9.60 -4.21 -12.41
N VAL A 143 10.01 -3.17 -11.68
CA VAL A 143 10.43 -1.88 -12.25
C VAL A 143 11.63 -1.37 -11.49
N SER A 144 12.66 -0.93 -12.21
CA SER A 144 13.80 -0.29 -11.57
C SER A 144 13.42 1.05 -10.94
N MET A 145 14.06 1.43 -9.85
CA MET A 145 13.80 2.72 -9.18
C MET A 145 14.02 3.91 -10.10
N LYS A 146 14.97 3.80 -11.04
CA LYS A 146 15.23 4.82 -12.06
C LYS A 146 14.05 4.97 -13.02
N GLU A 147 13.55 3.87 -13.56
CA GLU A 147 12.39 3.87 -14.47
C GLU A 147 11.14 4.39 -13.76
N LEU A 148 10.93 3.97 -12.52
CA LEU A 148 9.81 4.39 -11.69
C LEU A 148 9.82 5.90 -11.44
N THR A 149 10.96 6.45 -11.05
CA THR A 149 11.11 7.90 -10.79
C THR A 149 10.84 8.72 -12.06
N LEU A 150 11.31 8.27 -13.22
CA LEU A 150 11.01 8.90 -14.50
C LEU A 150 9.53 8.79 -14.85
N GLY A 151 8.94 7.59 -14.70
CA GLY A 151 7.55 7.36 -15.01
C GLY A 151 6.59 8.22 -14.19
N ILE A 152 6.83 8.38 -12.88
CA ILE A 152 6.04 9.27 -12.02
C ILE A 152 6.15 10.73 -12.43
N LYS A 153 7.33 11.17 -12.84
CA LYS A 153 7.56 12.54 -13.29
C LYS A 153 6.87 12.84 -14.64
N GLU A 154 6.90 11.88 -15.56
CA GLU A 154 6.36 12.06 -16.92
C GLU A 154 4.86 11.78 -17.00
N PHE A 155 4.35 10.84 -16.21
CA PHE A 155 2.97 10.35 -16.26
C PHE A 155 2.37 10.17 -14.85
N PRO A 156 2.33 11.25 -14.02
CA PRO A 156 1.89 11.16 -12.62
C PRO A 156 0.44 10.65 -12.47
N GLU A 157 -0.41 10.86 -13.49
CA GLU A 157 -1.80 10.41 -13.51
C GLU A 157 -1.97 8.88 -13.55
N ARG A 158 -0.90 8.14 -13.83
CA ARG A 158 -0.91 6.67 -13.86
C ARG A 158 -0.67 6.02 -12.50
N TYR A 159 -0.36 6.83 -11.48
CA TYR A 159 0.05 6.37 -10.16
C TYR A 159 -0.86 6.89 -9.07
N THR A 160 -1.02 6.11 -8.01
CA THR A 160 -1.85 6.50 -6.84
C THR A 160 -1.22 7.66 -6.07
N GLU A 161 -2.05 8.43 -5.35
CA GLU A 161 -1.59 9.63 -4.63
C GLU A 161 -0.55 9.30 -3.55
N TRP A 162 -0.83 8.33 -2.67
CA TRP A 162 0.12 7.91 -1.63
C TRP A 162 1.46 7.47 -2.20
N PHE A 163 1.43 6.70 -3.31
CA PHE A 163 2.63 6.21 -3.95
C PHE A 163 3.51 7.35 -4.50
N LYS A 164 2.89 8.37 -5.10
CA LYS A 164 3.58 9.58 -5.55
C LYS A 164 4.21 10.34 -4.38
N ILE A 165 3.48 10.49 -3.26
CA ILE A 165 3.98 11.13 -2.04
C ILE A 165 5.19 10.38 -1.50
N ILE A 166 5.10 9.06 -1.35
CA ILE A 166 6.20 8.23 -0.84
C ILE A 166 7.46 8.41 -1.70
N LEU A 167 7.33 8.34 -3.01
CA LEU A 167 8.50 8.42 -3.89
C LEU A 167 9.07 9.83 -4.06
N ASN A 168 8.25 10.86 -3.98
CA ASN A 168 8.73 12.24 -4.08
C ASN A 168 9.38 12.75 -2.80
N GLU A 169 8.86 12.35 -1.63
CA GLU A 169 9.26 12.93 -0.36
C GLU A 169 10.14 11.99 0.48
N TYR A 170 9.97 10.68 0.33
CA TYR A 170 10.56 9.69 1.23
C TYR A 170 11.48 8.68 0.53
N LEU A 171 11.80 8.86 -0.75
CA LEU A 171 12.65 7.93 -1.50
C LEU A 171 13.99 7.62 -0.80
N ASN A 172 14.58 8.61 -0.15
CA ASN A 172 15.87 8.47 0.54
C ASN A 172 15.83 7.56 1.78
N TYR A 173 14.63 7.23 2.28
CA TYR A 173 14.46 6.32 3.42
C TYR A 173 14.52 4.83 3.00
N PHE A 174 14.41 4.56 1.70
CA PHE A 174 14.71 3.23 1.17
C PHE A 174 16.23 3.13 0.98
N SER A 175 16.96 2.80 2.06
CA SER A 175 18.37 2.42 1.92
C SER A 175 18.40 1.07 1.19
N LEU A 176 18.68 1.10 -0.11
CA LEU A 176 18.86 -0.06 -0.99
C LEU A 176 20.35 -0.39 -1.10
#